data_3a4d503aac8890d7af76aa18209c11c1
#
_entry.id   3a4d503aac8890d7af76aa18209c11c1
#
_cell.length_a   1.000
_cell.length_b   1.000
_cell.length_c   1.000
_cell.angle_alpha   90.00
_cell.angle_beta   90.00
_cell.angle_gamma   90.00
#
_symmetry.space_group_name_H-M   'P 1'
#
loop_
_entity.id
_entity.type
_entity.pdbx_description
1 polymer ?
#
loop_
_entity_poly.entity_id
_entity_poly.type
_entity_poly.pdbx_seq_one_letter_code
_entity_poly.pdbx_strand_id
1 'polypeptide(L)'
;HTHVNAAQSVTPLVAEATMAMLEAGVRDVRNQGVLMRGVNAEVDDLLDLCFRLQDGAMITPYYFYMCDMIPFSEHWRVSLPVAQELQHGIMGYLPGFATPRIVCDVPFVGKRWVHQEHSYDATRGISQWTKNYRTSIEADDAEALSRTYPYYAPIDTLPAEGQDWWRSHADLAVAEAAATTRA
;
A
#
# COMPACT_ATOMS: atom_id res chain seq x y z
N HIS A 1 -7.05 12.93 -7.78
CA HIS A 1 -5.86 12.25 -7.27
C HIS A 1 -4.88 11.93 -8.41
N THR A 2 -3.59 11.94 -8.09
CA THR A 2 -2.50 11.53 -8.99
C THR A 2 -1.89 10.20 -8.51
N HIS A 3 -1.16 9.52 -9.37
CA HIS A 3 -0.40 8.30 -9.07
C HIS A 3 1.07 8.50 -9.46
N VAL A 4 1.80 9.21 -8.63
CA VAL A 4 3.25 9.43 -8.80
C VAL A 4 3.98 8.55 -7.80
N ASN A 5 4.91 7.71 -8.26
CA ASN A 5 5.62 6.74 -7.44
C ASN A 5 7.12 7.05 -7.31
N ALA A 6 7.66 7.98 -8.06
CA ALA A 6 9.07 8.35 -8.00
C ALA A 6 9.27 9.87 -8.16
N ALA A 7 10.21 10.45 -7.45
CA ALA A 7 10.47 11.88 -7.42
C ALA A 7 10.78 12.45 -8.81
N GLN A 8 11.51 11.72 -9.65
CA GLN A 8 11.83 12.13 -11.03
C GLN A 8 10.61 12.24 -11.95
N SER A 9 9.46 11.66 -11.57
CA SER A 9 8.21 11.80 -12.31
C SER A 9 7.51 13.14 -12.05
N VAL A 10 7.91 13.88 -11.02
CA VAL A 10 7.42 15.23 -10.73
C VAL A 10 8.19 16.22 -11.61
N THR A 11 7.73 16.36 -12.85
CA THR A 11 8.34 17.24 -13.86
C THR A 11 7.70 18.64 -13.85
N PRO A 12 8.31 19.66 -14.48
CA PRO A 12 7.68 20.97 -14.66
C PRO A 12 6.29 20.90 -15.32
N LEU A 13 6.07 19.97 -16.25
CA LEU A 13 4.76 19.77 -16.87
C LEU A 13 3.71 19.28 -15.86
N VAL A 14 4.08 18.43 -14.91
CA VAL A 14 3.18 18.03 -13.81
C VAL A 14 2.81 19.22 -12.95
N ALA A 15 3.77 20.09 -12.63
CA ALA A 15 3.52 21.32 -11.88
C ALA A 15 2.57 22.28 -12.63
N GLU A 16 2.81 22.50 -13.91
CA GLU A 16 1.92 23.32 -14.77
C GLU A 16 0.49 22.77 -14.81
N ALA A 17 0.34 21.44 -15.00
CA ALA A 17 -0.95 20.78 -15.03
C ALA A 17 -1.67 20.90 -13.69
N THR A 18 -0.96 20.76 -12.56
CA THR A 18 -1.55 20.92 -11.22
C THR A 18 -1.99 22.34 -10.98
N MET A 19 -1.17 23.32 -11.33
CA MET A 19 -1.53 24.75 -11.21
C MET A 19 -2.77 25.06 -12.04
N ALA A 20 -2.86 24.61 -13.28
CA ALA A 20 -4.04 24.79 -14.12
C ALA A 20 -5.33 24.19 -13.51
N MET A 21 -5.21 23.02 -12.85
CA MET A 21 -6.34 22.40 -12.12
C MET A 21 -6.79 23.28 -10.94
N LEU A 22 -5.85 23.78 -10.14
CA LEU A 22 -6.14 24.65 -8.99
C LEU A 22 -6.78 25.98 -9.45
N GLU A 23 -6.26 26.61 -10.50
CA GLU A 23 -6.81 27.82 -11.11
C GLU A 23 -8.21 27.60 -11.67
N ALA A 24 -8.51 26.40 -12.20
CA ALA A 24 -9.83 26.01 -12.64
C ALA A 24 -10.82 25.73 -11.49
N GLY A 25 -10.40 25.86 -10.22
CA GLY A 25 -11.25 25.72 -9.04
C GLY A 25 -11.24 24.33 -8.41
N VAL A 26 -10.31 23.44 -8.79
CA VAL A 26 -10.08 22.20 -8.04
C VAL A 26 -9.54 22.57 -6.66
N ARG A 27 -10.15 22.03 -5.60
CA ARG A 27 -9.85 22.43 -4.22
C ARG A 27 -8.43 22.05 -3.80
N ASP A 28 -8.00 20.83 -4.08
CA ASP A 28 -6.65 20.32 -3.82
C ASP A 28 -6.32 19.16 -4.75
N VAL A 29 -5.05 18.90 -4.94
CA VAL A 29 -4.54 17.74 -5.67
C VAL A 29 -3.75 16.87 -4.71
N ARG A 30 -4.04 15.57 -4.70
CA ARG A 30 -3.45 14.60 -3.77
C ARG A 30 -2.82 13.44 -4.49
N ASN A 31 -1.71 12.94 -3.98
CA ASN A 31 -1.05 11.76 -4.51
C ASN A 31 -1.48 10.49 -3.77
N GLN A 32 -1.84 9.47 -4.53
CA GLN A 32 -2.06 8.10 -4.08
C GLN A 32 -1.03 7.20 -4.77
N GLY A 33 0.19 7.16 -4.23
CA GLY A 33 1.26 6.31 -4.77
C GLY A 33 1.13 4.86 -4.32
N VAL A 34 1.95 4.00 -4.91
CA VAL A 34 2.11 2.60 -4.53
C VAL A 34 3.54 2.41 -4.04
N LEU A 35 3.72 1.70 -2.92
CA LEU A 35 5.03 1.24 -2.48
C LEU A 35 5.54 0.16 -3.41
N MET A 36 6.69 0.41 -4.00
CA MET A 36 7.29 -0.50 -4.97
C MET A 36 8.76 -0.72 -4.64
N ARG A 37 9.12 -1.98 -4.39
CA ARG A 37 10.50 -2.40 -4.16
C ARG A 37 11.39 -1.98 -5.34
N GLY A 38 12.53 -1.34 -5.03
CA GLY A 38 13.45 -0.81 -6.04
C GLY A 38 13.02 0.49 -6.71
N VAL A 39 11.92 1.13 -6.24
CA VAL A 39 11.44 2.43 -6.74
C VAL A 39 11.32 3.46 -5.62
N ASN A 40 10.63 3.13 -4.54
CA ASN A 40 10.34 4.05 -3.42
C ASN A 40 10.18 3.32 -2.08
N ALA A 41 10.75 2.14 -1.94
CA ALA A 41 10.68 1.34 -0.71
C ALA A 41 11.83 1.63 0.27
N GLU A 42 12.42 2.82 0.17
CA GLU A 42 13.39 3.36 1.11
C GLU A 42 12.87 4.69 1.67
N VAL A 43 13.24 5.02 2.92
CA VAL A 43 12.76 6.25 3.59
C VAL A 43 13.15 7.50 2.81
N ASP A 44 14.38 7.56 2.34
CA ASP A 44 14.91 8.72 1.60
C ASP A 44 14.19 8.92 0.27
N ASP A 45 13.88 7.84 -0.46
CA ASP A 45 13.14 7.89 -1.72
C ASP A 45 11.70 8.41 -1.51
N LEU A 46 11.03 7.94 -0.43
CA LEU A 46 9.69 8.42 -0.07
C LEU A 46 9.70 9.89 0.36
N LEU A 47 10.69 10.30 1.15
CA LEU A 47 10.82 11.70 1.57
C LEU A 47 11.11 12.61 0.38
N ASP A 48 12.04 12.24 -0.52
CA ASP A 48 12.32 13.01 -1.73
C ASP A 48 11.05 13.15 -2.59
N LEU A 49 10.32 12.05 -2.79
CA LEU A 49 9.04 12.09 -3.51
C LEU A 49 8.04 13.03 -2.83
N CYS A 50 7.87 12.94 -1.50
CA CYS A 50 6.92 13.78 -0.77
C CYS A 50 7.28 15.26 -0.84
N PHE A 51 8.55 15.61 -0.70
CA PHE A 51 9.02 17.01 -0.85
C PHE A 51 8.84 17.51 -2.29
N ARG A 52 9.17 16.69 -3.29
CA ARG A 52 8.97 17.04 -4.70
C ARG A 52 7.50 17.26 -5.06
N LEU A 53 6.61 16.44 -4.53
CA LEU A 53 5.17 16.63 -4.73
C LEU A 53 4.69 17.96 -4.18
N GLN A 54 5.11 18.34 -2.97
CA GLN A 54 4.69 19.57 -2.31
C GLN A 54 5.34 20.81 -2.93
N ASP A 55 6.67 20.87 -2.92
CA ASP A 55 7.42 22.05 -3.34
C ASP A 55 7.46 22.20 -4.86
N GLY A 56 7.51 21.07 -5.57
CA GLY A 56 7.64 21.05 -7.03
C GLY A 56 6.32 21.14 -7.78
N ALA A 57 5.21 20.67 -7.21
CA ALA A 57 3.97 20.54 -7.94
C ALA A 57 2.69 20.90 -7.15
N MET A 58 2.78 21.37 -5.92
CA MET A 58 1.64 21.67 -5.04
C MET A 58 0.67 20.48 -4.88
N ILE A 59 1.21 19.27 -4.88
CA ILE A 59 0.46 18.03 -4.68
C ILE A 59 0.66 17.56 -3.25
N THR A 60 -0.41 17.38 -2.50
CA THR A 60 -0.34 16.84 -1.13
C THR A 60 -0.10 15.33 -1.16
N PRO A 61 0.98 14.80 -0.54
CA PRO A 61 1.10 13.37 -0.29
C PRO A 61 -0.10 12.90 0.55
N TYR A 62 -0.73 11.78 0.15
CA TYR A 62 -1.97 11.36 0.79
C TYR A 62 -1.92 9.93 1.25
N TYR A 63 -1.78 8.98 0.33
CA TYR A 63 -1.60 7.56 0.62
C TYR A 63 -0.43 6.98 -0.18
N PHE A 64 0.26 6.01 0.42
CA PHE A 64 1.02 5.00 -0.29
C PHE A 64 0.41 3.64 0.00
N TYR A 65 0.02 2.94 -1.05
CA TYR A 65 -0.55 1.60 -0.94
C TYR A 65 0.55 0.56 -0.97
N MET A 66 0.46 -0.46 -0.10
CA MET A 66 1.17 -1.70 -0.37
C MET A 66 0.69 -2.23 -1.73
N CYS A 67 1.62 -2.70 -2.57
CA CYS A 67 1.28 -3.14 -3.92
C CYS A 67 0.28 -4.30 -3.89
N ASP A 68 -0.77 -4.21 -4.69
CA ASP A 68 -1.81 -5.24 -4.76
C ASP A 68 -1.26 -6.61 -5.14
N MET A 69 -1.91 -7.67 -4.63
CA MET A 69 -1.57 -9.07 -4.94
C MET A 69 -2.15 -9.48 -6.30
N ILE A 70 -1.71 -8.81 -7.37
CA ILE A 70 -2.07 -9.17 -8.74
C ILE A 70 -1.02 -10.09 -9.35
N PRO A 71 -1.39 -10.93 -10.34
CA PRO A 71 -0.43 -11.77 -11.02
C PRO A 71 0.78 -10.99 -11.55
N PHE A 72 1.96 -11.54 -11.39
CA PHE A 72 3.25 -10.98 -11.84
C PHE A 72 3.71 -9.69 -11.15
N SER A 73 3.06 -9.25 -10.05
CA SER A 73 3.46 -8.05 -9.29
C SER A 73 4.31 -8.34 -8.06
N GLU A 74 4.58 -9.58 -7.72
CA GLU A 74 5.24 -9.97 -6.48
C GLU A 74 6.59 -9.28 -6.27
N HIS A 75 7.37 -9.14 -7.33
CA HIS A 75 8.67 -8.49 -7.28
C HIS A 75 8.62 -7.00 -6.90
N TRP A 76 7.47 -6.35 -7.05
CA TRP A 76 7.24 -4.97 -6.61
C TRP A 76 6.77 -4.86 -5.17
N ARG A 77 6.21 -5.93 -4.60
CA ARG A 77 5.63 -5.87 -3.26
C ARG A 77 6.70 -5.69 -2.18
N VAL A 78 6.30 -5.09 -1.07
CA VAL A 78 7.05 -5.01 0.17
C VAL A 78 6.35 -5.84 1.24
N SER A 79 7.08 -6.33 2.23
CA SER A 79 6.48 -7.01 3.39
C SER A 79 5.80 -6.01 4.32
N LEU A 80 4.89 -6.47 5.17
CA LEU A 80 4.24 -5.61 6.17
C LEU A 80 5.24 -4.93 7.11
N PRO A 81 6.25 -5.60 7.68
CA PRO A 81 7.26 -4.92 8.52
C PRO A 81 7.99 -3.80 7.78
N VAL A 82 8.37 -4.00 6.53
CA VAL A 82 9.00 -2.94 5.72
C VAL A 82 8.07 -1.74 5.56
N ALA A 83 6.79 -1.97 5.28
CA ALA A 83 5.81 -0.89 5.16
C ALA A 83 5.61 -0.13 6.49
N GLN A 84 5.66 -0.84 7.64
CA GLN A 84 5.59 -0.25 8.97
C GLN A 84 6.84 0.57 9.31
N GLU A 85 8.02 0.08 8.97
CA GLU A 85 9.30 0.78 9.12
C GLU A 85 9.34 2.06 8.26
N LEU A 86 8.88 1.99 7.01
CA LEU A 86 8.76 3.15 6.14
C LEU A 86 7.81 4.20 6.73
N GLN A 87 6.63 3.77 7.23
CA GLN A 87 5.70 4.69 7.90
C GLN A 87 6.34 5.35 9.11
N HIS A 88 7.08 4.61 9.92
CA HIS A 88 7.81 5.15 11.07
C HIS A 88 8.91 6.11 10.61
N GLY A 89 9.68 5.76 9.58
CA GLY A 89 10.81 6.52 9.09
C GLY A 89 10.45 7.88 8.49
N ILE A 90 9.28 8.03 7.88
CA ILE A 90 8.83 9.31 7.31
C ILE A 90 8.14 10.22 8.32
N MET A 91 7.81 9.72 9.52
CA MET A 91 7.17 10.53 10.55
C MET A 91 8.12 11.61 11.11
N GLY A 92 7.60 12.81 11.27
CA GLY A 92 8.34 13.93 11.84
C GLY A 92 9.14 14.78 10.85
N TYR A 93 9.33 14.34 9.61
CA TYR A 93 10.00 15.11 8.56
C TYR A 93 9.05 16.05 7.79
N LEU A 94 7.78 15.64 7.70
CA LEU A 94 6.75 16.35 6.95
C LEU A 94 5.73 16.99 7.91
N PRO A 95 5.12 18.12 7.54
CA PRO A 95 4.00 18.65 8.32
C PRO A 95 2.86 17.64 8.37
N GLY A 96 2.12 17.61 9.48
CA GLY A 96 1.12 16.57 9.73
C GLY A 96 0.06 16.40 8.64
N PHE A 97 -0.33 17.47 7.95
CA PHE A 97 -1.28 17.43 6.83
C PHE A 97 -0.69 16.80 5.56
N ALA A 98 0.63 16.76 5.44
CA ALA A 98 1.36 16.28 4.27
C ALA A 98 2.14 14.97 4.55
N THR A 99 2.04 14.44 5.77
CA THR A 99 2.58 13.12 6.09
C THR A 99 1.64 12.05 5.56
N PRO A 100 2.02 11.30 4.50
CA PRO A 100 1.15 10.28 3.92
C PRO A 100 0.94 9.11 4.87
N ARG A 101 -0.20 8.45 4.73
CA ARG A 101 -0.42 7.16 5.39
C ARG A 101 -0.04 6.03 4.45
N ILE A 102 0.69 5.06 4.98
CA ILE A 102 0.93 3.80 4.30
C ILE A 102 -0.20 2.84 4.66
N VAL A 103 -0.85 2.29 3.63
CA VAL A 103 -2.06 1.48 3.77
C VAL A 103 -1.97 0.21 2.94
N CYS A 104 -2.62 -0.85 3.41
CA CYS A 104 -2.90 -2.04 2.65
C CYS A 104 -4.36 -2.01 2.19
N ASP A 105 -4.62 -2.21 0.90
CA ASP A 105 -5.97 -2.39 0.39
C ASP A 105 -6.24 -3.90 0.29
N VAL A 106 -6.81 -4.43 1.36
CA VAL A 106 -7.00 -5.88 1.52
C VAL A 106 -8.27 -6.29 0.80
N PRO A 107 -8.25 -7.29 -0.08
CA PRO A 107 -9.46 -7.80 -0.73
C PRO A 107 -10.57 -8.09 0.28
N PHE A 108 -11.80 -7.66 -0.03
CA PHE A 108 -13.02 -7.77 0.81
C PHE A 108 -13.00 -6.96 2.11
N VAL A 109 -11.87 -6.45 2.56
CA VAL A 109 -11.73 -5.64 3.78
C VAL A 109 -11.66 -4.16 3.44
N GLY A 110 -11.06 -3.85 2.29
CA GLY A 110 -10.74 -2.49 1.88
C GLY A 110 -9.54 -1.93 2.65
N LYS A 111 -9.41 -0.65 2.63
CA LYS A 111 -8.23 0.09 3.09
C LYS A 111 -8.00 -0.01 4.59
N ARG A 112 -6.80 -0.44 4.98
CA ARG A 112 -6.33 -0.53 6.37
C ARG A 112 -4.97 0.13 6.51
N TRP A 113 -4.77 0.88 7.57
CA TRP A 113 -3.44 1.37 7.91
C TRP A 113 -2.53 0.20 8.28
N VAL A 114 -1.25 0.27 7.89
CA VAL A 114 -0.29 -0.84 8.07
C VAL A 114 -0.05 -1.25 9.52
N HIS A 115 -0.50 -0.47 10.50
CA HIS A 115 -0.49 -0.81 11.93
C HIS A 115 -1.87 -1.28 12.45
N GLN A 116 -2.76 -1.73 11.58
CA GLN A 116 -4.09 -2.25 11.93
C GLN A 116 -4.26 -3.72 11.53
N GLU A 117 -3.18 -4.42 11.34
CA GLU A 117 -3.21 -5.87 11.10
C GLU A 117 -3.77 -6.60 12.32
N HIS A 118 -4.46 -7.70 12.08
CA HIS A 118 -4.94 -8.60 13.12
C HIS A 118 -3.79 -9.46 13.68
N SER A 119 -2.96 -10.00 12.78
CA SER A 119 -1.77 -10.78 13.13
C SER A 119 -0.78 -10.81 11.97
N TYR A 120 0.47 -11.19 12.25
CA TYR A 120 1.52 -11.36 11.25
C TYR A 120 2.36 -12.61 11.55
N ASP A 121 2.46 -13.50 10.58
CA ASP A 121 3.37 -14.65 10.58
C ASP A 121 4.66 -14.25 9.83
N ALA A 122 5.71 -13.97 10.59
CA ALA A 122 6.98 -13.51 10.04
C ALA A 122 7.71 -14.59 9.23
N THR A 123 7.51 -15.88 9.55
CA THR A 123 8.14 -16.98 8.82
C THR A 123 7.53 -17.14 7.44
N ARG A 124 6.20 -17.12 7.34
CA ARG A 124 5.48 -17.30 6.09
C ARG A 124 5.18 -16.00 5.36
N GLY A 125 5.42 -14.85 6.00
CA GLY A 125 5.13 -13.53 5.43
C GLY A 125 3.63 -13.25 5.26
N ILE A 126 2.79 -13.83 6.10
CA ILE A 126 1.34 -13.71 6.00
C ILE A 126 0.83 -12.72 7.04
N SER A 127 0.26 -11.60 6.60
CA SER A 127 -0.50 -10.70 7.46
C SER A 127 -1.99 -11.00 7.34
N GLN A 128 -2.70 -10.95 8.47
CA GLN A 128 -4.14 -11.18 8.54
C GLN A 128 -4.85 -9.88 8.91
N TRP A 129 -5.98 -9.64 8.29
CA TRP A 129 -6.73 -8.40 8.43
C TRP A 129 -8.22 -8.66 8.69
N THR A 130 -8.87 -7.80 9.47
CA THR A 130 -10.30 -7.91 9.76
C THR A 130 -11.05 -6.66 9.31
N LYS A 131 -12.36 -6.80 9.11
CA LYS A 131 -13.26 -5.68 8.90
C LYS A 131 -13.60 -5.00 10.23
N ASN A 132 -13.88 -3.69 10.17
CA ASN A 132 -14.46 -2.93 11.27
C ASN A 132 -15.88 -2.42 10.94
N TYR A 133 -16.46 -2.90 9.84
CA TYR A 133 -17.81 -2.55 9.38
C TYR A 133 -18.47 -3.77 8.74
N ARG A 134 -19.78 -3.74 8.67
CA ARG A 134 -20.58 -4.69 7.89
C ARG A 134 -21.20 -3.98 6.70
N THR A 135 -21.27 -4.65 5.58
CA THR A 135 -22.09 -4.24 4.44
C THR A 135 -23.54 -4.66 4.67
N SER A 136 -24.47 -4.13 3.87
CA SER A 136 -25.87 -4.56 3.92
C SER A 136 -26.08 -6.04 3.61
N ILE A 137 -25.17 -6.63 2.79
CA ILE A 137 -25.18 -8.05 2.44
C ILE A 137 -24.75 -8.92 3.64
N GLU A 138 -23.91 -8.37 4.53
CA GLU A 138 -23.34 -9.04 5.70
C GLU A 138 -24.10 -8.70 7.00
N ALA A 139 -25.27 -8.07 6.91
CA ALA A 139 -25.98 -7.59 8.10
C ALA A 139 -26.28 -8.73 9.10
N ASP A 140 -26.61 -9.91 8.59
CA ASP A 140 -26.96 -11.11 9.37
C ASP A 140 -25.77 -12.08 9.55
N ASP A 141 -24.57 -11.76 9.01
CA ASP A 141 -23.37 -12.57 9.18
C ASP A 141 -22.69 -12.24 10.53
N ALA A 142 -22.88 -13.11 11.52
CA ALA A 142 -22.30 -12.94 12.84
C ALA A 142 -20.77 -12.92 12.82
N GLU A 143 -20.14 -13.58 11.85
CA GLU A 143 -18.69 -13.74 11.74
C GLU A 143 -18.03 -12.67 10.85
N ALA A 144 -18.80 -11.80 10.20
CA ALA A 144 -18.26 -10.82 9.24
C ALA A 144 -17.11 -9.96 9.80
N LEU A 145 -17.14 -9.62 11.10
CA LEU A 145 -16.13 -8.80 11.75
C LEU A 145 -14.96 -9.59 12.34
N SER A 146 -15.10 -10.89 12.57
CA SER A 146 -14.04 -11.77 13.10
C SER A 146 -13.30 -12.53 12.02
N ARG A 147 -13.87 -12.62 10.82
CA ARG A 147 -13.23 -13.29 9.67
C ARG A 147 -11.96 -12.54 9.29
N THR A 148 -10.87 -13.28 9.09
CA THR A 148 -9.58 -12.73 8.66
C THR A 148 -9.37 -12.91 7.17
N TYR A 149 -8.63 -11.97 6.58
CA TYR A 149 -8.29 -11.92 5.16
C TYR A 149 -6.79 -11.72 5.02
N PRO A 150 -6.11 -12.55 4.25
CA PRO A 150 -4.66 -12.50 4.16
C PRO A 150 -4.14 -11.46 3.16
N TYR A 151 -2.91 -11.02 3.42
CA TYR A 151 -2.03 -10.37 2.45
C TYR A 151 -0.63 -11.00 2.60
N TYR A 152 0.06 -11.23 1.48
CA TYR A 152 1.30 -11.99 1.43
C TYR A 152 2.49 -11.10 1.09
N ALA A 153 3.58 -11.25 1.88
CA ALA A 153 4.88 -10.71 1.54
C ALA A 153 5.48 -11.41 0.30
N PRO A 154 6.44 -10.76 -0.41
CA PRO A 154 7.18 -11.44 -1.48
C PRO A 154 7.94 -12.65 -0.92
N ILE A 155 7.81 -13.81 -1.58
CA ILE A 155 8.39 -15.08 -1.10
C ILE A 155 9.92 -15.00 -1.05
N ASP A 156 10.55 -14.31 -2.00
CA ASP A 156 12.01 -14.16 -2.05
C ASP A 156 12.61 -13.37 -0.88
N THR A 157 11.79 -12.62 -0.14
CA THR A 157 12.20 -11.85 1.05
C THR A 157 12.09 -12.63 2.35
N LEU A 158 11.48 -13.82 2.32
CA LEU A 158 11.22 -14.63 3.50
C LEU A 158 12.47 -15.42 3.94
N PRO A 159 12.54 -15.85 5.22
CA PRO A 159 13.50 -16.86 5.67
C PRO A 159 13.38 -18.14 4.84
N ALA A 160 14.47 -18.92 4.77
CA ALA A 160 14.51 -20.16 3.99
C ALA A 160 13.34 -21.13 4.32
N GLU A 161 13.01 -21.26 5.62
CA GLU A 161 11.87 -22.06 6.09
C GLU A 161 10.53 -21.60 5.47
N GLY A 162 10.31 -20.29 5.40
CA GLY A 162 9.12 -19.72 4.79
C GLY A 162 9.06 -19.94 3.28
N GLN A 163 10.18 -19.77 2.60
CA GLN A 163 10.29 -20.06 1.16
C GLN A 163 10.02 -21.55 0.87
N ASP A 164 10.54 -22.47 1.71
CA ASP A 164 10.28 -23.91 1.59
C ASP A 164 8.81 -24.25 1.84
N TRP A 165 8.19 -23.58 2.81
CA TRP A 165 6.77 -23.73 3.08
C TRP A 165 5.94 -23.35 1.84
N TRP A 166 6.22 -22.18 1.22
CA TRP A 166 5.51 -21.73 0.02
C TRP A 166 5.71 -22.66 -1.18
N ARG A 167 6.93 -23.22 -1.36
CA ARG A 167 7.18 -24.21 -2.43
C ARG A 167 6.34 -25.48 -2.26
N SER A 168 6.11 -25.90 -1.03
CA SER A 168 5.28 -27.08 -0.72
C SER A 168 3.77 -26.80 -0.77
N HIS A 169 3.37 -25.51 -0.82
CA HIS A 169 1.97 -25.06 -0.85
C HIS A 169 1.67 -24.19 -2.07
N ALA A 170 2.31 -24.46 -3.19
CA ALA A 170 2.20 -23.66 -4.42
C ALA A 170 0.73 -23.52 -4.91
N ASP A 171 -0.11 -24.51 -4.67
CA ASP A 171 -1.54 -24.48 -5.03
C ASP A 171 -2.32 -23.40 -4.30
N LEU A 172 -1.92 -23.02 -3.08
CA LEU A 172 -2.56 -21.94 -2.32
C LEU A 172 -2.25 -20.59 -2.98
N ALA A 173 -1.02 -20.36 -3.39
CA ALA A 173 -0.61 -19.11 -4.05
C ALA A 173 -1.35 -18.89 -5.38
N VAL A 174 -1.60 -19.96 -6.13
CA VAL A 174 -2.34 -19.93 -7.41
C VAL A 174 -3.85 -19.74 -7.18
N ALA A 175 -4.43 -20.42 -6.19
CA ALA A 175 -5.85 -20.33 -5.88
C ALA A 175 -6.25 -18.92 -5.39
N GLU A 176 -5.38 -18.27 -4.66
CA GLU A 176 -5.63 -16.93 -4.10
C GLU A 176 -5.41 -15.81 -5.10
N ALA A 177 -4.42 -15.92 -5.98
CA ALA A 177 -4.29 -15.03 -7.13
C ALA A 177 -5.53 -15.11 -8.04
N ALA A 178 -6.13 -16.29 -8.19
CA ALA A 178 -7.36 -16.50 -8.98
C ALA A 178 -8.63 -15.98 -8.27
N ALA A 179 -8.68 -16.01 -6.93
CA ALA A 179 -9.81 -15.49 -6.16
C ALA A 179 -9.85 -13.95 -6.20
N THR A 180 -8.69 -13.29 -6.16
CA THR A 180 -8.56 -11.83 -6.27
C THR A 180 -8.97 -11.31 -7.66
N THR A 181 -8.86 -12.14 -8.69
CA THR A 181 -9.24 -11.78 -10.08
C THR A 181 -10.76 -11.88 -10.34
N ARG A 182 -11.53 -12.49 -9.44
CA ARG A 182 -12.99 -12.71 -9.60
C ARG A 182 -13.87 -11.79 -8.75
N ALA A 183 -13.26 -10.88 -8.01
CA ALA A 183 -13.94 -9.87 -7.20
C ALA A 183 -13.89 -8.50 -7.87
#